data_bf2d2c696b9a98985123e31f3402f830
#
_entry.id   bf2d2c696b9a98985123e31f3402f830
#
_cell.length_a   1.000
_cell.length_b   1.000
_cell.length_c   1.000
_cell.angle_alpha   90.00
_cell.angle_beta   90.00
_cell.angle_gamma   90.00
#
_symmetry.space_group_name_H-M   'P 1'
#
loop_
_entity.id
_entity.type
_entity.pdbx_description
1 polymer ?
#
loop_
_entity_poly.entity_id
_entity_poly.type
_entity_poly.pdbx_seq_one_letter_code
_entity_poly.pdbx_strand_id
1 'polypeptide(L)'
;MPTALITGASRGIGRRTAELLSERGWNLLLTARSGHDLEDLATRLRTSSQVVATAAVDLTSPSEIQPALASLMSKAEPPSVLINNAGAAYTGDLLAMPLERWQWLLQLNLTSVMQVCSAVVPSMRSRGGLVINVSSHAARNAFPQWGAYCITKAALASFPRCLAEEERDQGIRACTLTLGAVNTPLWDAESVQSDFDRRAMLTVDQAADALVNLAEQPSNQVIEDLTLMPAAGAF
;
A
#
# COMPACT_ATOMS: atom_id res chain seq x y z
N MET A 1 -1.90 14.87 -16.74
CA MET A 1 -1.96 13.43 -16.42
C MET A 1 -2.05 13.28 -14.92
N PRO A 2 -2.86 12.38 -14.37
CA PRO A 2 -2.90 12.13 -12.94
C PRO A 2 -1.58 11.50 -12.47
N THR A 3 -1.25 11.69 -11.19
CA THR A 3 -0.03 11.15 -10.57
C THR A 3 -0.42 10.24 -9.41
N ALA A 4 0.15 9.03 -9.37
CA ALA A 4 -0.01 8.10 -8.25
C ALA A 4 1.33 7.91 -7.52
N LEU A 5 1.30 7.98 -6.18
CA LEU A 5 2.41 7.55 -5.33
C LEU A 5 2.10 6.19 -4.74
N ILE A 6 3.01 5.22 -4.94
CA ILE A 6 2.80 3.82 -4.52
C ILE A 6 3.96 3.39 -3.62
N THR A 7 3.63 2.95 -2.40
CA THR A 7 4.61 2.32 -1.51
C THR A 7 4.68 0.81 -1.73
N GLY A 8 5.86 0.21 -1.57
CA GLY A 8 6.05 -1.22 -1.83
C GLY A 8 5.93 -1.59 -3.31
N ALA A 9 6.36 -0.70 -4.22
CA ALA A 9 6.16 -0.82 -5.66
C ALA A 9 7.13 -1.78 -6.37
N SER A 10 8.15 -2.32 -5.69
CA SER A 10 9.17 -3.15 -6.35
C SER A 10 8.71 -4.56 -6.74
N ARG A 11 7.65 -5.08 -6.10
CA ARG A 11 7.15 -6.44 -6.31
C ARG A 11 5.66 -6.59 -5.99
N GLY A 12 5.09 -7.75 -6.35
CA GLY A 12 3.72 -8.13 -6.00
C GLY A 12 2.68 -7.12 -6.47
N ILE A 13 1.71 -6.84 -5.59
CA ILE A 13 0.55 -5.98 -5.90
C ILE A 13 0.98 -4.57 -6.30
N GLY A 14 1.90 -3.95 -5.53
CA GLY A 14 2.34 -2.57 -5.80
C GLY A 14 3.00 -2.43 -7.17
N ARG A 15 3.85 -3.39 -7.56
CA ARG A 15 4.47 -3.43 -8.89
C ARG A 15 3.42 -3.55 -10.00
N ARG A 16 2.50 -4.52 -9.87
CA ARG A 16 1.48 -4.75 -10.88
C ARG A 16 0.53 -3.56 -11.00
N THR A 17 0.19 -2.92 -9.89
CA THR A 17 -0.60 -1.68 -9.90
C THR A 17 0.13 -0.55 -10.64
N ALA A 18 1.45 -0.40 -10.44
CA ALA A 18 2.25 0.58 -11.17
C ALA A 18 2.26 0.30 -12.68
N GLU A 19 2.40 -0.97 -13.09
CA GLU A 19 2.32 -1.39 -14.49
C GLU A 19 0.97 -1.01 -15.11
N LEU A 20 -0.15 -1.37 -14.47
CA LEU A 20 -1.49 -1.07 -14.96
C LEU A 20 -1.80 0.44 -15.02
N LEU A 21 -1.38 1.21 -14.02
CA LEU A 21 -1.55 2.67 -14.05
C LEU A 21 -0.70 3.32 -15.14
N SER A 22 0.52 2.81 -15.39
CA SER A 22 1.35 3.27 -16.50
C SER A 22 0.68 3.03 -17.86
N GLU A 23 0.10 1.85 -18.07
CA GLU A 23 -0.67 1.52 -19.28
C GLU A 23 -1.86 2.49 -19.50
N ARG A 24 -2.38 3.09 -18.41
CA ARG A 24 -3.47 4.09 -18.43
C ARG A 24 -2.99 5.55 -18.51
N GLY A 25 -1.71 5.77 -18.69
CA GLY A 25 -1.14 7.11 -18.87
C GLY A 25 -0.92 7.90 -17.58
N TRP A 26 -0.81 7.25 -16.41
CA TRP A 26 -0.50 7.91 -15.15
C TRP A 26 0.99 8.21 -15.00
N ASN A 27 1.31 9.35 -14.37
CA ASN A 27 2.62 9.57 -13.78
C ASN A 27 2.76 8.76 -12.50
N LEU A 28 3.96 8.25 -12.25
CA LEU A 28 4.22 7.33 -11.13
C LEU A 28 5.35 7.82 -10.24
N LEU A 29 5.10 7.88 -8.96
CA LEU A 29 6.06 8.08 -7.89
C LEU A 29 6.16 6.77 -7.10
N LEU A 30 7.24 6.03 -7.26
CA LEU A 30 7.38 4.67 -6.77
C LEU A 30 8.40 4.60 -5.64
N THR A 31 8.04 3.96 -4.53
CA THR A 31 8.96 3.75 -3.41
C THR A 31 8.93 2.32 -2.90
N ALA A 32 10.11 1.79 -2.58
CA ALA A 32 10.35 0.51 -1.92
C ALA A 32 11.79 0.46 -1.38
N ARG A 33 12.14 -0.61 -0.66
CA ARG A 33 13.50 -0.81 -0.13
C ARG A 33 14.53 -1.11 -1.22
N SER A 34 14.18 -1.95 -2.21
CA SER A 34 15.07 -2.31 -3.30
C SER A 34 15.08 -1.21 -4.37
N GLY A 35 16.13 -0.38 -4.35
CA GLY A 35 16.35 0.63 -5.37
C GLY A 35 16.60 0.02 -6.76
N HIS A 36 17.31 -1.11 -6.83
CA HIS A 36 17.55 -1.83 -8.07
C HIS A 36 16.23 -2.27 -8.74
N ASP A 37 15.36 -2.99 -8.01
CA ASP A 37 14.09 -3.46 -8.56
C ASP A 37 13.16 -2.31 -8.97
N LEU A 38 13.23 -1.17 -8.25
CA LEU A 38 12.48 0.04 -8.62
C LEU A 38 12.96 0.64 -9.92
N GLU A 39 14.28 0.76 -10.11
CA GLU A 39 14.84 1.33 -11.35
C GLU A 39 14.62 0.41 -12.55
N ASP A 40 14.70 -0.91 -12.37
CA ASP A 40 14.34 -1.89 -13.39
C ASP A 40 12.88 -1.75 -13.82
N LEU A 41 11.98 -1.59 -12.85
CA LEU A 41 10.57 -1.32 -13.13
C LEU A 41 10.40 0.02 -13.84
N ALA A 42 10.97 1.10 -13.31
CA ALA A 42 10.85 2.43 -13.88
C ALA A 42 11.37 2.49 -15.31
N THR A 43 12.49 1.83 -15.59
CA THR A 43 13.07 1.77 -16.94
C THR A 43 12.10 1.15 -17.95
N ARG A 44 11.36 0.12 -17.54
CA ARG A 44 10.35 -0.52 -18.40
C ARG A 44 9.09 0.33 -18.59
N LEU A 45 8.75 1.15 -17.59
CA LEU A 45 7.50 1.94 -17.60
C LEU A 45 7.68 3.34 -18.19
N ARG A 46 8.93 3.86 -18.28
CA ARG A 46 9.19 5.20 -18.81
C ARG A 46 8.81 5.30 -20.30
N THR A 47 7.99 6.29 -20.60
CA THR A 47 7.65 6.71 -21.97
C THR A 47 8.04 8.17 -22.15
N SER A 48 7.96 8.71 -23.38
CA SER A 48 8.26 10.12 -23.65
C SER A 48 7.25 11.09 -23.01
N SER A 49 6.07 10.61 -22.61
CA SER A 49 4.96 11.44 -22.13
C SER A 49 4.68 11.30 -20.64
N GLN A 50 5.27 10.31 -19.95
CA GLN A 50 4.97 10.03 -18.54
C GLN A 50 6.21 10.23 -17.65
N VAL A 51 5.99 10.77 -16.46
CA VAL A 51 7.00 10.78 -15.40
C VAL A 51 6.91 9.47 -14.63
N VAL A 52 8.01 8.73 -14.56
CA VAL A 52 8.18 7.59 -13.65
C VAL A 52 9.43 7.85 -12.82
N ALA A 53 9.23 8.21 -11.56
CA ALA A 53 10.29 8.53 -10.61
C ALA A 53 10.30 7.54 -9.44
N THR A 54 11.48 7.29 -8.90
CA THR A 54 11.72 6.32 -7.83
C THR A 54 12.44 6.95 -6.66
N ALA A 55 12.21 6.38 -5.46
CA ALA A 55 13.01 6.58 -4.28
C ALA A 55 13.13 5.28 -3.48
N ALA A 56 14.36 4.83 -3.25
CA ALA A 56 14.60 3.74 -2.31
C ALA A 56 14.46 4.27 -0.89
N VAL A 57 13.60 3.64 -0.09
CA VAL A 57 13.43 3.96 1.34
C VAL A 57 13.00 2.73 2.13
N ASP A 58 13.60 2.54 3.28
CA ASP A 58 13.12 1.55 4.25
C ASP A 58 12.09 2.20 5.17
N LEU A 59 10.83 1.80 5.04
CA LEU A 59 9.74 2.31 5.86
C LEU A 59 9.82 1.84 7.33
N THR A 60 10.78 0.97 7.67
CA THR A 60 11.11 0.64 9.07
C THR A 60 12.12 1.62 9.69
N SER A 61 12.67 2.55 8.88
CA SER A 61 13.58 3.63 9.31
C SER A 61 12.84 4.97 9.34
N PRO A 62 12.23 5.40 10.46
CA PRO A 62 11.35 6.57 10.52
C PRO A 62 11.97 7.86 10.00
N SER A 63 13.28 8.05 10.24
CA SER A 63 14.00 9.27 9.84
C SER A 63 14.25 9.39 8.34
N GLU A 64 14.17 8.28 7.58
CA GLU A 64 14.40 8.26 6.14
C GLU A 64 13.15 8.60 5.33
N ILE A 65 11.95 8.39 5.88
CA ILE A 65 10.69 8.46 5.15
C ILE A 65 10.44 9.86 4.58
N GLN A 66 10.42 10.87 5.43
CA GLN A 66 10.08 12.23 5.00
C GLN A 66 11.08 12.81 3.99
N PRO A 67 12.41 12.74 4.18
CA PRO A 67 13.36 13.24 3.19
C PRO A 67 13.26 12.53 1.84
N ALA A 68 13.10 11.19 1.84
CA ALA A 68 12.99 10.40 0.61
C ALA A 68 11.72 10.78 -0.18
N LEU A 69 10.58 10.90 0.51
CA LEU A 69 9.31 11.27 -0.13
C LEU A 69 9.32 12.73 -0.61
N ALA A 70 9.91 13.66 0.13
CA ALA A 70 10.06 15.05 -0.32
C ALA A 70 10.88 15.13 -1.61
N SER A 71 12.01 14.41 -1.67
CA SER A 71 12.82 14.31 -2.88
C SER A 71 12.06 13.62 -4.04
N LEU A 72 11.28 12.59 -3.76
CA LEU A 72 10.49 11.90 -4.77
C LEU A 72 9.40 12.80 -5.36
N MET A 73 8.64 13.48 -4.50
CA MET A 73 7.55 14.37 -4.92
C MET A 73 8.03 15.60 -5.70
N SER A 74 9.27 16.06 -5.51
CA SER A 74 9.82 17.18 -6.31
C SER A 74 10.00 16.86 -7.79
N LYS A 75 9.88 15.59 -8.20
CA LYS A 75 10.10 15.13 -9.58
C LYS A 75 8.84 15.14 -10.46
N ALA A 76 7.67 15.38 -9.87
CA ALA A 76 6.39 15.41 -10.59
C ALA A 76 5.39 16.35 -9.91
N GLU A 77 4.24 16.55 -10.56
CA GLU A 77 3.07 17.19 -9.93
C GLU A 77 2.63 16.41 -8.68
N PRO A 78 2.08 17.11 -7.67
CA PRO A 78 1.56 16.45 -6.47
C PRO A 78 0.64 15.27 -6.81
N PRO A 79 0.73 14.14 -6.10
CA PRO A 79 -0.08 12.97 -6.41
C PRO A 79 -1.55 13.27 -6.17
N SER A 80 -2.41 12.81 -7.08
CA SER A 80 -3.86 12.76 -6.90
C SER A 80 -4.31 11.47 -6.19
N VAL A 81 -3.44 10.45 -6.18
CA VAL A 81 -3.67 9.19 -5.47
C VAL A 81 -2.42 8.75 -4.72
N LEU A 82 -2.59 8.43 -3.44
CA LEU A 82 -1.58 7.78 -2.61
C LEU A 82 -2.03 6.34 -2.32
N ILE A 83 -1.21 5.35 -2.67
CA ILE A 83 -1.45 3.94 -2.40
C ILE A 83 -0.44 3.43 -1.36
N ASN A 84 -0.90 3.28 -0.12
CA ASN A 84 -0.16 2.64 0.96
C ASN A 84 -0.30 1.12 0.84
N ASN A 85 0.59 0.51 0.05
CA ASN A 85 0.60 -0.93 -0.20
C ASN A 85 1.75 -1.65 0.52
N ALA A 86 2.81 -0.97 0.89
CA ALA A 86 3.92 -1.59 1.62
C ALA A 86 3.44 -2.25 2.91
N GLY A 87 3.94 -3.44 3.18
CA GLY A 87 3.63 -4.18 4.39
C GLY A 87 4.32 -5.53 4.45
N ALA A 88 4.30 -6.14 5.62
CA ALA A 88 4.81 -7.48 5.87
C ALA A 88 3.85 -8.25 6.78
N ALA A 89 4.04 -9.56 6.83
CA ALA A 89 3.36 -10.45 7.74
C ALA A 89 4.37 -11.13 8.68
N TYR A 90 3.85 -11.60 9.78
CA TYR A 90 4.56 -12.40 10.76
C TYR A 90 3.62 -13.48 11.29
N THR A 91 4.12 -14.70 11.35
CA THR A 91 3.44 -15.84 11.97
C THR A 91 4.22 -16.32 13.18
N GLY A 92 3.52 -16.61 14.27
CA GLY A 92 4.08 -17.09 15.52
C GLY A 92 3.14 -16.84 16.69
N ASP A 93 3.48 -17.42 17.83
CA ASP A 93 2.73 -17.20 19.07
C ASP A 93 2.79 -15.72 19.48
N LEU A 94 1.63 -15.13 19.69
CA LEU A 94 1.51 -13.71 20.01
C LEU A 94 2.22 -13.33 21.32
N LEU A 95 2.16 -14.18 22.33
CA LEU A 95 2.75 -13.90 23.64
C LEU A 95 4.26 -14.23 23.70
N ALA A 96 4.75 -15.05 22.77
CA ALA A 96 6.17 -15.37 22.66
C ALA A 96 6.89 -14.51 21.58
N MET A 97 6.18 -13.58 20.93
CA MET A 97 6.78 -12.72 19.91
C MET A 97 7.83 -11.77 20.53
N PRO A 98 9.08 -11.73 20.00
CA PRO A 98 10.08 -10.77 20.46
C PRO A 98 9.60 -9.32 20.27
N LEU A 99 9.84 -8.47 21.27
CA LEU A 99 9.38 -7.07 21.26
C LEU A 99 9.90 -6.30 20.03
N GLU A 100 11.12 -6.57 19.60
CA GLU A 100 11.74 -5.94 18.43
C GLU A 100 10.98 -6.30 17.14
N ARG A 101 10.50 -7.54 17.03
CA ARG A 101 9.69 -8.00 15.91
C ARG A 101 8.30 -7.37 15.91
N TRP A 102 7.71 -7.24 17.09
CA TRP A 102 6.45 -6.52 17.29
C TRP A 102 6.58 -5.06 16.85
N GLN A 103 7.60 -4.36 17.35
CA GLN A 103 7.85 -2.96 17.00
C GLN A 103 8.15 -2.77 15.50
N TRP A 104 8.94 -3.66 14.91
CA TRP A 104 9.21 -3.66 13.48
C TRP A 104 7.93 -3.80 12.65
N LEU A 105 7.05 -4.73 13.02
CA LEU A 105 5.80 -4.96 12.29
C LEU A 105 4.83 -3.78 12.42
N LEU A 106 4.72 -3.21 13.62
CA LEU A 106 3.94 -1.99 13.87
C LEU A 106 4.49 -0.79 13.08
N GLN A 107 5.82 -0.62 13.09
CA GLN A 107 6.46 0.46 12.33
C GLN A 107 6.14 0.33 10.85
N LEU A 108 6.32 -0.85 10.25
CA LEU A 108 6.11 -1.04 8.83
C LEU A 108 4.63 -0.96 8.42
N ASN A 109 3.74 -1.64 9.14
CA ASN A 109 2.35 -1.80 8.71
C ASN A 109 1.41 -0.65 9.13
N LEU A 110 1.81 0.16 10.13
CA LEU A 110 0.94 1.18 10.71
C LEU A 110 1.63 2.54 10.82
N THR A 111 2.74 2.63 11.59
CA THR A 111 3.39 3.93 11.86
C THR A 111 3.91 4.55 10.57
N SER A 112 4.50 3.75 9.68
CA SER A 112 4.98 4.24 8.39
C SER A 112 3.87 4.81 7.51
N VAL A 113 2.66 4.24 7.57
CA VAL A 113 1.50 4.75 6.83
C VAL A 113 1.14 6.15 7.30
N MET A 114 1.11 6.38 8.64
CA MET A 114 0.93 7.72 9.20
C MET A 114 2.02 8.68 8.72
N GLN A 115 3.30 8.26 8.76
CA GLN A 115 4.42 9.09 8.33
C GLN A 115 4.37 9.40 6.82
N VAL A 116 4.02 8.43 5.97
CA VAL A 116 3.82 8.62 4.53
C VAL A 116 2.68 9.60 4.28
N CYS A 117 1.53 9.42 4.92
CA CYS A 117 0.40 10.34 4.80
C CYS A 117 0.77 11.75 5.27
N SER A 118 1.48 11.88 6.39
CA SER A 118 1.96 13.17 6.92
C SER A 118 2.89 13.90 5.94
N ALA A 119 3.72 13.16 5.19
CA ALA A 119 4.61 13.72 4.18
C ALA A 119 3.89 14.10 2.88
N VAL A 120 2.89 13.33 2.46
CA VAL A 120 2.30 13.42 1.12
C VAL A 120 1.00 14.21 1.08
N VAL A 121 0.07 13.95 2.01
CA VAL A 121 -1.29 14.53 2.02
C VAL A 121 -1.30 16.06 1.97
N PRO A 122 -0.42 16.78 2.70
CA PRO A 122 -0.39 18.26 2.61
C PRO A 122 -0.22 18.79 1.18
N SER A 123 0.52 18.09 0.33
CA SER A 123 0.70 18.48 -1.08
C SER A 123 -0.55 18.22 -1.95
N MET A 124 -1.45 17.36 -1.51
CA MET A 124 -2.68 17.00 -2.23
C MET A 124 -3.83 17.99 -1.95
N ARG A 125 -3.81 18.70 -0.81
CA ARG A 125 -4.93 19.55 -0.33
C ARG A 125 -5.41 20.58 -1.34
N SER A 126 -4.52 21.17 -2.14
CA SER A 126 -4.88 22.22 -3.10
C SER A 126 -5.79 21.73 -4.25
N ARG A 127 -5.77 20.44 -4.54
CA ARG A 127 -6.51 19.81 -5.65
C ARG A 127 -7.46 18.70 -5.18
N GLY A 128 -7.41 18.38 -3.90
CA GLY A 128 -8.03 17.15 -3.38
C GLY A 128 -7.28 15.90 -3.82
N GLY A 129 -7.71 14.75 -3.32
CA GLY A 129 -7.07 13.47 -3.69
C GLY A 129 -7.68 12.26 -3.00
N LEU A 130 -7.11 11.11 -3.28
CA LEU A 130 -7.54 9.83 -2.69
C LEU A 130 -6.35 9.11 -2.04
N VAL A 131 -6.52 8.70 -0.79
CA VAL A 131 -5.59 7.83 -0.08
C VAL A 131 -6.18 6.42 -0.02
N ILE A 132 -5.47 5.41 -0.53
CA ILE A 132 -5.88 4.01 -0.51
C ILE A 132 -4.92 3.23 0.39
N ASN A 133 -5.46 2.62 1.44
CA ASN A 133 -4.69 1.73 2.31
C ASN A 133 -4.99 0.26 1.99
N VAL A 134 -3.95 -0.50 1.65
CA VAL A 134 -4.09 -1.95 1.43
C VAL A 134 -4.07 -2.67 2.77
N SER A 135 -5.24 -3.13 3.16
CA SER A 135 -5.48 -3.91 4.37
C SER A 135 -5.63 -5.41 4.05
N SER A 136 -6.11 -6.17 4.97
CA SER A 136 -6.28 -7.62 4.87
C SER A 136 -7.58 -8.05 5.54
N HIS A 137 -8.12 -9.18 5.11
CA HIS A 137 -9.19 -9.87 5.82
C HIS A 137 -8.84 -10.15 7.29
N ALA A 138 -7.54 -10.30 7.60
CA ALA A 138 -6.99 -10.38 8.94
C ALA A 138 -7.29 -9.15 9.82
N ALA A 139 -7.72 -8.02 9.25
CA ALA A 139 -8.18 -6.86 10.01
C ALA A 139 -9.52 -7.11 10.74
N ARG A 140 -10.30 -8.06 10.27
CA ARG A 140 -11.66 -8.38 10.77
C ARG A 140 -11.77 -9.77 11.38
N ASN A 141 -10.80 -10.64 11.10
CA ASN A 141 -10.79 -12.03 11.55
C ASN A 141 -9.45 -12.36 12.18
N ALA A 142 -9.50 -13.15 13.25
CA ALA A 142 -8.31 -13.66 13.91
C ALA A 142 -7.98 -15.05 13.36
N PHE A 143 -6.70 -15.27 13.14
CA PHE A 143 -6.16 -16.57 12.74
C PHE A 143 -5.09 -17.00 13.73
N PRO A 144 -5.03 -18.27 14.12
CA PRO A 144 -3.96 -18.79 14.97
C PRO A 144 -2.59 -18.41 14.40
N GLN A 145 -1.68 -17.97 15.25
CA GLN A 145 -0.33 -17.52 14.92
C GLN A 145 -0.22 -16.21 14.08
N TRP A 146 -1.32 -15.62 13.63
CA TRP A 146 -1.32 -14.37 12.89
C TRP A 146 -1.65 -13.13 13.75
N GLY A 147 -1.72 -13.29 15.08
CA GLY A 147 -2.23 -12.27 16.00
C GLY A 147 -1.59 -10.89 15.84
N ALA A 148 -0.27 -10.81 15.75
CA ALA A 148 0.43 -9.54 15.56
C ALA A 148 0.07 -8.87 14.22
N TYR A 149 0.01 -9.64 13.13
CA TYR A 149 -0.42 -9.14 11.83
C TYR A 149 -1.87 -8.67 11.86
N CYS A 150 -2.78 -9.45 12.43
CA CYS A 150 -4.20 -9.08 12.59
C CYS A 150 -4.35 -7.74 13.31
N ILE A 151 -3.62 -7.53 14.41
CA ILE A 151 -3.66 -6.28 15.19
C ILE A 151 -3.19 -5.09 14.34
N THR A 152 -2.07 -5.23 13.60
CA THR A 152 -1.61 -4.13 12.74
C THR A 152 -2.62 -3.79 11.65
N LYS A 153 -3.24 -4.80 11.03
CA LYS A 153 -4.21 -4.59 9.95
C LYS A 153 -5.57 -4.08 10.46
N ALA A 154 -5.98 -4.46 11.66
CA ALA A 154 -7.17 -3.91 12.33
C ALA A 154 -6.99 -2.41 12.64
N ALA A 155 -5.84 -2.03 13.20
CA ALA A 155 -5.50 -0.63 13.45
C ALA A 155 -5.42 0.16 12.12
N LEU A 156 -4.76 -0.40 11.10
CA LEU A 156 -4.67 0.22 9.78
C LEU A 156 -6.04 0.45 9.13
N ALA A 157 -7.01 -0.45 9.31
CA ALA A 157 -8.36 -0.30 8.74
C ALA A 157 -9.15 0.87 9.34
N SER A 158 -8.78 1.36 10.53
CA SER A 158 -9.41 2.54 11.14
C SER A 158 -8.81 3.86 10.64
N PHE A 159 -7.56 3.84 10.20
CA PHE A 159 -6.81 5.04 9.82
C PHE A 159 -7.48 5.85 8.68
N PRO A 160 -7.93 5.26 7.55
CA PRO A 160 -8.56 6.02 6.47
C PRO A 160 -9.82 6.76 6.90
N ARG A 161 -10.62 6.16 7.78
CA ARG A 161 -11.85 6.80 8.29
C ARG A 161 -11.53 8.07 9.09
N CYS A 162 -10.54 8.01 9.98
CA CYS A 162 -10.09 9.19 10.73
C CYS A 162 -9.53 10.26 9.78
N LEU A 163 -8.64 9.86 8.86
CA LEU A 163 -8.05 10.78 7.90
C LEU A 163 -9.11 11.46 7.02
N ALA A 164 -10.11 10.72 6.55
CA ALA A 164 -11.17 11.26 5.71
C ALA A 164 -12.01 12.32 6.45
N GLU A 165 -12.28 12.12 7.74
CA GLU A 165 -13.01 13.11 8.55
C GLU A 165 -12.18 14.37 8.81
N GLU A 166 -10.89 14.21 9.15
CA GLU A 166 -9.99 15.33 9.44
C GLU A 166 -9.67 16.17 8.20
N GLU A 167 -9.60 15.56 7.02
CA GLU A 167 -9.19 16.18 5.77
C GLU A 167 -10.34 16.42 4.77
N ARG A 168 -11.60 16.24 5.21
CA ARG A 168 -12.80 16.39 4.36
C ARG A 168 -12.86 17.75 3.67
N ASP A 169 -12.66 18.82 4.43
CA ASP A 169 -12.73 20.19 3.92
C ASP A 169 -11.58 20.53 2.96
N GLN A 170 -10.54 19.71 2.93
CA GLN A 170 -9.42 19.80 2.00
C GLN A 170 -9.62 18.94 0.73
N GLY A 171 -10.78 18.29 0.60
CA GLY A 171 -11.10 17.43 -0.54
C GLY A 171 -10.33 16.11 -0.56
N ILE A 172 -9.76 15.68 0.56
CA ILE A 172 -9.07 14.40 0.67
C ILE A 172 -10.09 13.31 1.00
N ARG A 173 -10.12 12.30 0.18
CA ARG A 173 -10.89 11.07 0.37
C ARG A 173 -9.97 9.95 0.81
N ALA A 174 -10.47 9.01 1.57
CA ALA A 174 -9.68 7.85 1.97
C ALA A 174 -10.49 6.56 1.87
N CYS A 175 -9.80 5.49 1.50
CA CYS A 175 -10.38 4.18 1.22
C CYS A 175 -9.54 3.07 1.86
N THR A 176 -10.20 2.02 2.32
CA THR A 176 -9.55 0.75 2.68
C THR A 176 -9.83 -0.30 1.61
N LEU A 177 -8.78 -0.86 0.99
CA LEU A 177 -8.89 -2.09 0.22
C LEU A 177 -8.56 -3.27 1.13
N THR A 178 -9.58 -4.02 1.51
CA THR A 178 -9.45 -5.24 2.32
C THR A 178 -9.31 -6.44 1.40
N LEU A 179 -8.14 -7.08 1.39
CA LEU A 179 -7.86 -8.24 0.56
C LEU A 179 -7.91 -9.53 1.38
N GLY A 180 -8.50 -10.57 0.81
CA GLY A 180 -8.23 -11.95 1.19
C GLY A 180 -6.81 -12.36 0.84
N ALA A 181 -6.49 -13.65 0.90
CA ALA A 181 -5.17 -14.14 0.52
C ALA A 181 -4.90 -13.86 -0.97
N VAL A 182 -3.78 -13.19 -1.26
CA VAL A 182 -3.29 -12.92 -2.63
C VAL A 182 -1.97 -13.64 -2.82
N ASN A 183 -1.81 -14.38 -3.90
CA ASN A 183 -0.58 -15.12 -4.21
C ASN A 183 0.57 -14.16 -4.56
N THR A 184 1.31 -13.74 -3.56
CA THR A 184 2.41 -12.79 -3.66
C THR A 184 3.67 -13.33 -2.98
N PRO A 185 4.86 -12.71 -3.21
CA PRO A 185 6.08 -13.03 -2.48
C PRO A 185 6.04 -12.77 -0.96
N LEU A 186 4.94 -12.23 -0.42
CA LEU A 186 4.74 -12.11 1.03
C LEU A 186 4.76 -13.48 1.70
N TRP A 187 4.20 -14.50 1.04
CA TRP A 187 4.13 -15.87 1.52
C TRP A 187 5.48 -16.61 1.50
N ASP A 188 6.47 -16.07 0.80
CA ASP A 188 7.82 -16.64 0.70
C ASP A 188 8.78 -16.01 1.73
N ALA A 189 8.28 -15.09 2.59
CA ALA A 189 9.08 -14.44 3.60
C ALA A 189 9.41 -15.40 4.75
N GLU A 190 10.63 -15.37 5.27
CA GLU A 190 11.07 -16.17 6.42
C GLU A 190 10.20 -15.95 7.67
N SER A 191 9.56 -14.79 7.78
CA SER A 191 8.65 -14.43 8.88
C SER A 191 7.25 -15.03 8.75
N VAL A 192 6.97 -15.78 7.66
CA VAL A 192 5.65 -16.34 7.37
C VAL A 192 5.76 -17.85 7.20
N GLN A 193 5.04 -18.58 8.04
CA GLN A 193 4.86 -20.02 7.91
C GLN A 193 3.38 -20.30 7.66
N SER A 194 3.07 -20.93 6.54
CA SER A 194 1.70 -21.20 6.14
C SER A 194 1.68 -22.34 5.12
N ASP A 195 0.69 -23.21 5.24
CA ASP A 195 0.39 -24.32 4.35
C ASP A 195 -0.80 -24.06 3.40
N PHE A 196 -1.23 -22.81 3.27
CA PHE A 196 -2.34 -22.41 2.41
C PHE A 196 -2.12 -22.76 0.94
N ASP A 197 -3.14 -23.31 0.28
CA ASP A 197 -3.07 -23.58 -1.15
C ASP A 197 -3.04 -22.28 -1.97
N ARG A 198 -1.86 -21.96 -2.48
CA ARG A 198 -1.61 -20.75 -3.26
C ARG A 198 -2.46 -20.65 -4.54
N ARG A 199 -2.97 -21.78 -5.06
CA ARG A 199 -3.84 -21.81 -6.24
C ARG A 199 -5.25 -21.34 -5.95
N ALA A 200 -5.68 -21.42 -4.70
CA ALA A 200 -7.00 -20.93 -4.27
C ALA A 200 -7.00 -19.43 -3.92
N MET A 201 -5.84 -18.79 -3.85
CA MET A 201 -5.70 -17.36 -3.56
C MET A 201 -6.10 -16.49 -4.75
N LEU A 202 -6.37 -15.22 -4.47
CA LEU A 202 -6.46 -14.19 -5.51
C LEU A 202 -5.13 -14.09 -6.27
N THR A 203 -5.21 -13.73 -7.54
CA THR A 203 -4.01 -13.37 -8.32
C THR A 203 -3.57 -11.94 -7.99
N VAL A 204 -2.31 -11.64 -8.28
CA VAL A 204 -1.78 -10.27 -8.18
C VAL A 204 -2.54 -9.31 -9.10
N ASP A 205 -2.93 -9.79 -10.30
CA ASP A 205 -3.70 -8.99 -11.26
C ASP A 205 -5.07 -8.58 -10.69
N GLN A 206 -5.81 -9.51 -10.08
CA GLN A 206 -7.11 -9.20 -9.46
C GLN A 206 -7.00 -8.13 -8.37
N ALA A 207 -5.96 -8.21 -7.54
CA ALA A 207 -5.72 -7.21 -6.49
C ALA A 207 -5.30 -5.85 -7.06
N ALA A 208 -4.46 -5.85 -8.09
CA ALA A 208 -4.01 -4.63 -8.77
C ALA A 208 -5.14 -3.96 -9.56
N ASP A 209 -5.99 -4.72 -10.24
CA ASP A 209 -7.19 -4.19 -10.93
C ASP A 209 -8.14 -3.51 -9.94
N ALA A 210 -8.33 -4.08 -8.74
CA ALA A 210 -9.14 -3.46 -7.70
C ALA A 210 -8.56 -2.11 -7.26
N LEU A 211 -7.22 -2.00 -7.10
CA LEU A 211 -6.55 -0.73 -6.77
C LEU A 211 -6.70 0.31 -7.88
N VAL A 212 -6.53 -0.10 -9.13
CA VAL A 212 -6.70 0.80 -10.28
C VAL A 212 -8.14 1.30 -10.38
N ASN A 213 -9.13 0.41 -10.23
CA ASN A 213 -10.54 0.79 -10.23
C ASN A 213 -10.87 1.79 -9.10
N LEU A 214 -10.27 1.64 -7.92
CA LEU A 214 -10.41 2.62 -6.84
C LEU A 214 -9.75 3.95 -7.18
N ALA A 215 -8.54 3.92 -7.76
CA ALA A 215 -7.80 5.12 -8.14
C ALA A 215 -8.52 5.96 -9.21
N GLU A 216 -9.27 5.33 -10.10
CA GLU A 216 -9.99 5.97 -11.20
C GLU A 216 -11.42 6.41 -10.83
N GLN A 217 -11.85 6.28 -9.57
CA GLN A 217 -13.16 6.75 -9.15
C GLN A 217 -13.30 8.27 -9.29
N PRO A 218 -14.47 8.75 -9.74
CA PRO A 218 -14.75 10.18 -9.82
C PRO A 218 -14.53 10.91 -8.49
N SER A 219 -14.11 12.17 -8.55
CA SER A 219 -13.76 12.95 -7.36
C SER A 219 -14.98 13.30 -6.47
N ASN A 220 -16.18 13.20 -6.98
CA ASN A 220 -17.42 13.50 -6.25
C ASN A 220 -18.00 12.31 -5.47
N GLN A 221 -17.26 11.18 -5.42
CA GLN A 221 -17.65 10.00 -4.65
C GLN A 221 -16.44 9.33 -4.02
N VAL A 222 -16.68 8.47 -3.04
CA VAL A 222 -15.67 7.61 -2.44
C VAL A 222 -16.26 6.22 -2.16
N ILE A 223 -15.47 5.20 -2.44
CA ILE A 223 -15.69 3.84 -1.93
C ILE A 223 -14.87 3.77 -0.64
N GLU A 224 -15.51 3.86 0.52
CA GLU A 224 -14.80 3.92 1.81
C GLU A 224 -14.11 2.60 2.16
N ASP A 225 -14.73 1.48 1.78
CA ASP A 225 -14.21 0.13 2.01
C ASP A 225 -14.58 -0.79 0.85
N LEU A 226 -13.59 -1.44 0.28
CA LEU A 226 -13.77 -2.48 -0.73
C LEU A 226 -13.15 -3.78 -0.22
N THR A 227 -13.94 -4.83 -0.10
CA THR A 227 -13.45 -6.16 0.26
C THR A 227 -13.43 -7.06 -0.97
N LEU A 228 -12.26 -7.60 -1.30
CA LEU A 228 -12.05 -8.57 -2.37
C LEU A 228 -11.51 -9.87 -1.77
N MET A 229 -12.29 -10.96 -1.94
CA MET A 229 -11.99 -12.27 -1.39
C MET A 229 -11.82 -13.32 -2.48
N PRO A 230 -10.97 -14.35 -2.27
CA PRO A 230 -11.02 -15.54 -3.10
C PRO A 230 -12.43 -16.17 -3.05
N ALA A 231 -12.90 -16.69 -4.18
CA ALA A 231 -14.20 -17.38 -4.23
C ALA A 231 -14.24 -18.63 -3.31
N ALA A 232 -13.07 -19.21 -3.02
CA ALA A 232 -12.92 -20.31 -2.08
C ALA A 232 -13.09 -19.90 -0.59
N GLY A 233 -13.20 -18.61 -0.31
CA GLY A 233 -13.37 -18.08 1.05
C GLY A 233 -12.07 -17.63 1.72
N ALA A 234 -12.13 -17.47 3.05
CA ALA A 234 -10.96 -17.22 3.87
C ALA A 234 -10.27 -18.56 4.19
N PHE A 235 -8.95 -18.57 4.15
CA PHE A 235 -8.12 -19.71 4.48
C PHE A 235 -7.64 -19.60 5.91
#